data_af66927c2b6f05f67b073f3f02a81192
#
_entry.id   af66927c2b6f05f67b073f3f02a81192
#
_cell.length_a   1.000
_cell.length_b   1.000
_cell.length_c   1.000
_cell.angle_alpha   90.00
_cell.angle_beta   90.00
_cell.angle_gamma   90.00
#
_symmetry.space_group_name_H-M   'P 1'
#
loop_
_entity.id
_entity.type
_entity.pdbx_description
1 polymer ?
#
loop_
_entity_poly.entity_id
_entity_poly.type
_entity_poly.pdbx_seq_one_letter_code
_entity_poly.pdbx_strand_id
1 'polypeptide(L)'
;MALELTTESPQFIDPFDGVSDLAKRVLRTPGKATDSFSDDPLRMMRAARFMSQLDFTVSDEVVIAMREMADRISIISAERVRDEFTKTLMSERPRLGLLLLVETGIADIVLPELPKLKLEIDEHHHHKDVFEHTLTVLEQAIALEDRLSGPNLVIRLASLLHDIG
;
A
#
# COMPACT_ATOMS: atom_id res chain seq x y z
N MET A 1 -17.48 7.77 -11.02
CA MET A 1 -18.74 8.38 -10.54
C MET A 1 -18.78 9.83 -10.97
N ALA A 2 -19.92 10.32 -11.45
CA ALA A 2 -20.14 11.71 -11.81
C ALA A 2 -21.57 12.13 -11.44
N LEU A 3 -21.75 13.42 -11.12
CA LEU A 3 -23.04 14.03 -10.90
C LEU A 3 -23.25 15.10 -11.98
N GLU A 4 -24.35 15.02 -12.71
CA GLU A 4 -24.74 16.06 -13.64
C GLU A 4 -25.25 17.27 -12.88
N LEU A 5 -24.64 18.44 -13.11
CA LEU A 5 -24.98 19.67 -12.39
C LEU A 5 -25.83 20.67 -13.21
N THR A 6 -26.10 20.35 -14.48
CA THR A 6 -26.71 21.29 -15.44
C THR A 6 -28.21 21.14 -15.60
N THR A 7 -28.86 20.22 -14.90
CA THR A 7 -30.30 19.95 -15.00
C THR A 7 -31.04 20.21 -13.69
N GLU A 8 -32.35 20.50 -13.79
CA GLU A 8 -33.22 20.65 -12.59
C GLU A 8 -33.36 19.34 -11.78
N SER A 9 -32.99 18.20 -12.40
CA SER A 9 -32.96 16.89 -11.77
C SER A 9 -31.62 16.22 -12.03
N PRO A 10 -30.59 16.53 -11.22
CA PRO A 10 -29.26 15.97 -11.39
C PRO A 10 -29.25 14.44 -11.40
N GLN A 11 -28.63 13.84 -12.41
CA GLN A 11 -28.45 12.39 -12.48
C GLN A 11 -27.08 12.00 -11.93
N PHE A 12 -27.09 11.02 -11.05
CA PHE A 12 -25.85 10.38 -10.58
C PHE A 12 -25.48 9.24 -11.53
N ILE A 13 -24.28 9.31 -12.10
CA ILE A 13 -23.76 8.36 -13.07
C ILE A 13 -22.64 7.56 -12.42
N ASP A 14 -22.84 6.25 -12.27
CA ASP A 14 -21.86 5.32 -11.70
C ASP A 14 -21.73 4.05 -12.55
N PRO A 15 -21.07 4.10 -13.71
CA PRO A 15 -21.02 3.00 -14.66
C PRO A 15 -20.22 1.79 -14.18
N PHE A 16 -19.49 1.91 -13.07
CA PHE A 16 -18.60 0.88 -12.53
C PHE A 16 -18.94 0.46 -11.10
N ASP A 17 -20.15 0.80 -10.62
CA ASP A 17 -20.60 0.41 -9.28
C ASP A 17 -19.72 0.95 -8.13
N GLY A 18 -19.09 2.09 -8.32
CA GLY A 18 -18.15 2.68 -7.34
C GLY A 18 -18.80 3.03 -6.00
N VAL A 19 -20.13 3.35 -5.98
CA VAL A 19 -20.88 3.57 -4.73
C VAL A 19 -20.98 2.28 -3.92
N SER A 20 -21.23 1.15 -4.59
CA SER A 20 -21.24 -0.17 -3.95
C SER A 20 -19.88 -0.53 -3.39
N ASP A 21 -18.80 -0.27 -4.16
CA ASP A 21 -17.44 -0.52 -3.71
C ASP A 21 -17.06 0.35 -2.49
N LEU A 22 -17.46 1.62 -2.49
CA LEU A 22 -17.28 2.51 -1.34
C LEU A 22 -18.04 2.01 -0.11
N ALA A 23 -19.29 1.60 -0.27
CA ALA A 23 -20.11 1.07 0.83
C ALA A 23 -19.52 -0.22 1.41
N LYS A 24 -18.93 -1.07 0.58
CA LYS A 24 -18.25 -2.32 0.97
C LYS A 24 -16.81 -2.11 1.42
N ARG A 25 -16.26 -0.90 1.29
CA ARG A 25 -14.85 -0.58 1.53
C ARG A 25 -13.90 -1.45 0.72
N VAL A 26 -14.18 -1.61 -0.58
CA VAL A 26 -13.36 -2.41 -1.49
C VAL A 26 -12.71 -1.53 -2.54
N LEU A 27 -11.42 -1.73 -2.76
CA LEU A 27 -10.65 -1.13 -3.85
C LEU A 27 -10.67 -2.07 -5.05
N ARG A 28 -11.22 -1.57 -6.16
CA ARG A 28 -11.30 -2.25 -7.44
C ARG A 28 -10.97 -1.28 -8.58
N THR A 29 -10.47 -1.80 -9.69
CA THR A 29 -10.29 -1.01 -10.91
C THR A 29 -11.61 -0.90 -11.67
N PRO A 30 -11.86 0.19 -12.42
CA PRO A 30 -13.07 0.35 -13.22
C PRO A 30 -13.23 -0.67 -14.36
N GLY A 31 -12.22 -1.41 -14.69
CA GLY A 31 -12.18 -2.47 -15.69
C GLY A 31 -11.23 -3.54 -15.23
N LYS A 32 -10.68 -4.32 -16.16
CA LYS A 32 -9.69 -5.33 -15.81
C LYS A 32 -8.48 -4.69 -15.16
N ALA A 33 -8.02 -5.29 -14.04
CA ALA A 33 -6.89 -4.77 -13.30
C ALA A 33 -5.60 -4.79 -14.14
N THR A 34 -5.41 -5.82 -14.96
CA THR A 34 -4.27 -5.94 -15.89
C THR A 34 -4.20 -4.80 -16.90
N ASP A 35 -5.34 -4.38 -17.47
CA ASP A 35 -5.38 -3.27 -18.41
C ASP A 35 -5.00 -1.96 -17.71
N SER A 36 -5.57 -1.74 -16.51
CA SER A 36 -5.27 -0.57 -15.67
C SER A 36 -3.79 -0.46 -15.32
N PHE A 37 -3.15 -1.59 -14.97
CA PHE A 37 -1.73 -1.62 -14.62
C PHE A 37 -0.81 -1.59 -15.84
N SER A 38 -1.30 -1.99 -17.01
CA SER A 38 -0.60 -1.79 -18.28
C SER A 38 -0.49 -0.32 -18.64
N ASP A 39 -1.55 0.45 -18.38
CA ASP A 39 -1.58 1.90 -18.64
C ASP A 39 -0.66 2.68 -17.70
N ASP A 40 -0.73 2.39 -16.39
CA ASP A 40 0.14 3.02 -15.39
C ASP A 40 0.43 2.03 -14.24
N PRO A 41 1.59 1.38 -14.24
CA PRO A 41 1.98 0.43 -13.20
C PRO A 41 2.02 1.03 -11.78
N LEU A 42 2.19 2.34 -11.64
CA LEU A 42 2.16 3.00 -10.33
C LEU A 42 0.81 2.84 -9.62
N ARG A 43 -0.26 2.51 -10.35
CA ARG A 43 -1.57 2.22 -9.76
C ARG A 43 -1.53 1.04 -8.78
N MET A 44 -0.59 0.11 -8.94
CA MET A 44 -0.35 -0.97 -7.98
C MET A 44 0.09 -0.41 -6.61
N MET A 45 1.05 0.51 -6.58
CA MET A 45 1.46 1.17 -5.34
C MET A 45 0.35 2.06 -4.76
N ARG A 46 -0.44 2.69 -5.62
CA ARG A 46 -1.59 3.48 -5.19
C ARG A 46 -2.65 2.61 -4.51
N ALA A 47 -2.85 1.35 -4.95
CA ALA A 47 -3.75 0.42 -4.27
C ALA A 47 -3.28 0.14 -2.84
N ALA A 48 -1.98 -0.13 -2.63
CA ALA A 48 -1.40 -0.30 -1.31
C ALA A 48 -1.56 0.96 -0.43
N ARG A 49 -1.32 2.13 -1.00
CA ARG A 49 -1.54 3.40 -0.30
C ARG A 49 -3.00 3.59 0.12
N PHE A 50 -3.94 3.39 -0.79
CA PHE A 50 -5.37 3.58 -0.46
C PHE A 50 -5.86 2.57 0.56
N MET A 51 -5.38 1.32 0.51
CA MET A 51 -5.63 0.34 1.56
C MET A 51 -5.20 0.87 2.94
N SER A 52 -4.02 1.47 3.02
CA SER A 52 -3.46 2.04 4.25
C SER A 52 -4.15 3.32 4.72
N GLN A 53 -4.63 4.16 3.78
CA GLN A 53 -5.24 5.46 4.10
C GLN A 53 -6.73 5.35 4.42
N LEU A 54 -7.45 4.45 3.72
CA LEU A 54 -8.91 4.39 3.78
C LEU A 54 -9.42 3.21 4.62
N ASP A 55 -8.52 2.32 5.04
CA ASP A 55 -8.91 1.06 5.70
C ASP A 55 -9.85 0.23 4.82
N PHE A 56 -9.53 0.16 3.53
CA PHE A 56 -10.26 -0.62 2.54
C PHE A 56 -9.52 -1.91 2.24
N THR A 57 -10.24 -2.93 1.82
CA THR A 57 -9.66 -4.15 1.27
C THR A 57 -9.43 -4.01 -0.23
N VAL A 58 -8.43 -4.68 -0.76
CA VAL A 58 -8.17 -4.76 -2.21
C VAL A 58 -8.83 -6.04 -2.72
N SER A 59 -9.56 -5.98 -3.84
CA SER A 59 -10.21 -7.17 -4.41
C SER A 59 -9.18 -8.20 -4.87
N ASP A 60 -9.54 -9.49 -4.80
CA ASP A 60 -8.65 -10.60 -5.19
C ASP A 60 -8.15 -10.46 -6.64
N GLU A 61 -9.01 -10.02 -7.56
CA GLU A 61 -8.63 -9.75 -8.96
C GLU A 61 -7.47 -8.75 -9.04
N VAL A 62 -7.53 -7.66 -8.25
CA VAL A 62 -6.48 -6.64 -8.21
C VAL A 62 -5.20 -7.21 -7.60
N VAL A 63 -5.30 -7.99 -6.52
CA VAL A 63 -4.13 -8.63 -5.87
C VAL A 63 -3.44 -9.61 -6.83
N ILE A 64 -4.21 -10.43 -7.53
CA ILE A 64 -3.68 -11.36 -8.54
C ILE A 64 -2.95 -10.60 -9.65
N ALA A 65 -3.59 -9.57 -10.21
CA ALA A 65 -2.97 -8.75 -11.26
C ALA A 65 -1.70 -8.02 -10.75
N MET A 66 -1.67 -7.57 -9.49
CA MET A 66 -0.47 -6.98 -8.89
C MET A 66 0.69 -7.97 -8.86
N ARG A 67 0.45 -9.24 -8.47
CA ARG A 67 1.48 -10.30 -8.48
C ARG A 67 2.00 -10.59 -9.89
N GLU A 68 1.09 -10.72 -10.85
CA GLU A 68 1.45 -11.02 -12.24
C GLU A 68 2.23 -9.90 -12.93
N MET A 69 2.04 -8.66 -12.50
CA MET A 69 2.57 -7.48 -13.17
C MET A 69 3.57 -6.69 -12.31
N ALA A 70 4.00 -7.24 -11.16
CA ALA A 70 4.90 -6.56 -10.22
C ALA A 70 6.16 -6.00 -10.91
N ASP A 71 6.77 -6.76 -11.83
CA ASP A 71 7.98 -6.37 -12.56
C ASP A 71 7.83 -5.05 -13.34
N ARG A 72 6.60 -4.70 -13.73
CA ARG A 72 6.34 -3.46 -14.46
C ARG A 72 6.58 -2.20 -13.62
N ILE A 73 6.67 -2.32 -12.30
CA ILE A 73 7.01 -1.17 -11.46
C ILE A 73 8.39 -0.61 -11.77
N SER A 74 9.30 -1.44 -12.30
CA SER A 74 10.66 -1.07 -12.69
C SER A 74 10.74 -0.01 -13.80
N ILE A 75 9.67 0.17 -14.59
CA ILE A 75 9.62 1.22 -15.64
C ILE A 75 9.22 2.60 -15.08
N ILE A 76 8.75 2.65 -13.84
CA ILE A 76 8.34 3.90 -13.19
C ILE A 76 9.56 4.60 -12.59
N SER A 77 9.60 5.93 -12.71
CA SER A 77 10.71 6.69 -12.12
C SER A 77 10.78 6.49 -10.60
N ALA A 78 12.00 6.38 -10.07
CA ALA A 78 12.25 6.20 -8.64
C ALA A 78 11.59 7.30 -7.78
N GLU A 79 11.48 8.51 -8.31
CA GLU A 79 10.81 9.63 -7.64
C GLU A 79 9.33 9.36 -7.42
N ARG A 80 8.60 8.89 -8.45
CA ARG A 80 7.17 8.56 -8.34
C ARG A 80 6.95 7.37 -7.38
N VAL A 81 7.82 6.37 -7.45
CA VAL A 81 7.81 5.21 -6.54
C VAL A 81 8.01 5.67 -5.10
N ARG A 82 9.06 6.47 -4.84
CA ARG A 82 9.36 7.05 -3.52
C ARG A 82 8.17 7.83 -2.96
N ASP A 83 7.52 8.65 -3.79
CA ASP A 83 6.41 9.48 -3.35
C ASP A 83 5.20 8.64 -2.92
N GLU A 84 4.85 7.59 -3.66
CA GLU A 84 3.75 6.68 -3.28
C GLU A 84 4.13 5.85 -2.05
N PHE A 85 5.37 5.36 -1.95
CA PHE A 85 5.86 4.66 -0.78
C PHE A 85 5.82 5.55 0.47
N THR A 86 6.31 6.78 0.36
CA THR A 86 6.25 7.77 1.46
C THR A 86 4.82 8.03 1.92
N LYS A 87 3.88 8.20 0.99
CA LYS A 87 2.46 8.41 1.33
C LYS A 87 1.86 7.17 1.99
N THR A 88 2.28 5.96 1.60
CA THR A 88 1.87 4.71 2.26
C THR A 88 2.39 4.67 3.68
N LEU A 89 3.69 4.93 3.87
CA LEU A 89 4.33 4.92 5.18
C LEU A 89 3.76 6.00 6.12
N MET A 90 3.39 7.17 5.58
CA MET A 90 2.81 8.28 6.35
C MET A 90 1.30 8.18 6.57
N SER A 91 0.65 7.10 6.11
CA SER A 91 -0.76 6.84 6.37
C SER A 91 -1.03 6.44 7.84
N GLU A 92 -2.29 6.33 8.21
CA GLU A 92 -2.69 5.89 9.56
C GLU A 92 -2.37 4.41 9.81
N ARG A 93 -2.42 3.57 8.76
CA ARG A 93 -2.24 2.11 8.85
C ARG A 93 -1.24 1.60 7.81
N PRO A 94 0.03 2.04 7.86
CA PRO A 94 1.04 1.70 6.86
C PRO A 94 1.28 0.19 6.75
N ARG A 95 1.09 -0.55 7.85
CA ARG A 95 1.20 -2.02 7.89
C ARG A 95 0.43 -2.69 6.78
N LEU A 96 -0.83 -2.28 6.52
CA LEU A 96 -1.69 -2.90 5.51
C LEU A 96 -1.08 -2.80 4.10
N GLY A 97 -0.64 -1.61 3.72
CA GLY A 97 -0.01 -1.39 2.42
C GLY A 97 1.35 -2.06 2.29
N LEU A 98 2.16 -2.05 3.36
CA LEU A 98 3.47 -2.72 3.37
C LEU A 98 3.32 -4.25 3.21
N LEU A 99 2.35 -4.86 3.91
CA LEU A 99 2.02 -6.28 3.74
C LEU A 99 1.61 -6.58 2.30
N LEU A 100 0.74 -5.77 1.69
CA LEU A 100 0.31 -5.96 0.31
C LEU A 100 1.48 -5.84 -0.67
N LEU A 101 2.39 -4.87 -0.49
CA LEU A 101 3.58 -4.72 -1.34
C LEU A 101 4.51 -5.95 -1.25
N VAL A 102 4.68 -6.50 -0.04
CA VAL A 102 5.49 -7.71 0.17
C VAL A 102 4.79 -8.94 -0.40
N GLU A 103 3.49 -9.09 -0.16
CA GLU A 103 2.70 -10.23 -0.65
C GLU A 103 2.64 -10.31 -2.19
N THR A 104 2.64 -9.17 -2.86
CA THR A 104 2.56 -9.08 -4.32
C THR A 104 3.92 -9.07 -5.02
N GLY A 105 5.04 -9.10 -4.28
CA GLY A 105 6.39 -9.05 -4.84
C GLY A 105 6.84 -7.65 -5.28
N ILE A 106 6.01 -6.63 -5.11
CA ILE A 106 6.39 -5.25 -5.45
C ILE A 106 7.49 -4.75 -4.54
N ALA A 107 7.48 -5.15 -3.26
CA ALA A 107 8.51 -4.77 -2.31
C ALA A 107 9.90 -5.29 -2.69
N ASP A 108 10.01 -6.44 -3.37
CA ASP A 108 11.28 -6.97 -3.86
C ASP A 108 11.98 -6.04 -4.86
N ILE A 109 11.22 -5.17 -5.51
CA ILE A 109 11.73 -4.20 -6.50
C ILE A 109 11.95 -2.83 -5.86
N VAL A 110 11.03 -2.41 -4.98
CA VAL A 110 10.97 -1.05 -4.44
C VAL A 110 11.87 -0.88 -3.20
N LEU A 111 11.89 -1.89 -2.34
CA LEU A 111 12.66 -1.93 -1.09
C LEU A 111 13.00 -3.40 -0.75
N PRO A 112 13.95 -4.01 -1.49
CA PRO A 112 14.23 -5.45 -1.42
C PRO A 112 14.74 -5.92 -0.05
N GLU A 113 15.19 -5.02 0.80
CA GLU A 113 15.58 -5.32 2.17
C GLU A 113 14.38 -5.76 3.02
N LEU A 114 13.21 -5.18 2.79
CA LEU A 114 12.02 -5.42 3.61
C LEU A 114 11.51 -6.88 3.53
N PRO A 115 11.30 -7.49 2.35
CA PRO A 115 10.91 -8.90 2.26
C PRO A 115 11.99 -9.87 2.75
N LYS A 116 13.28 -9.50 2.73
CA LYS A 116 14.37 -10.32 3.23
C LYS A 116 14.28 -10.56 4.74
N LEU A 117 13.70 -9.64 5.50
CA LEU A 117 13.48 -9.78 6.93
C LEU A 117 12.60 -10.98 7.29
N LYS A 118 11.80 -11.51 6.35
CA LYS A 118 11.03 -12.75 6.54
C LYS A 118 11.88 -14.02 6.59
N LEU A 119 13.10 -13.97 6.04
CA LEU A 119 13.99 -15.12 5.87
C LEU A 119 15.05 -15.20 6.98
N GLU A 120 15.19 -14.19 7.83
CA GLU A 120 16.17 -14.20 8.90
C GLU A 120 15.66 -15.05 10.07
N ILE A 121 16.33 -16.19 10.28
CA ILE A 121 16.16 -17.03 11.47
C ILE A 121 17.13 -16.50 12.49
N ASP A 122 16.63 -15.96 13.60
CA ASP A 122 17.45 -15.57 14.75
C ASP A 122 18.25 -16.79 15.25
N GLU A 123 19.58 -16.66 15.38
CA GLU A 123 20.50 -17.72 15.83
C GLU A 123 20.13 -18.32 17.20
N HIS A 124 19.21 -17.70 17.93
CA HIS A 124 18.79 -18.10 19.29
C HIS A 124 17.50 -18.93 19.34
N HIS A 125 17.10 -19.59 18.25
CA HIS A 125 15.97 -20.56 18.20
C HIS A 125 14.59 -20.02 18.61
N HIS A 126 14.40 -18.72 18.68
CA HIS A 126 13.09 -18.13 18.71
C HIS A 126 12.74 -17.67 17.29
N HIS A 127 11.81 -18.36 16.66
CA HIS A 127 11.21 -17.97 15.38
C HIS A 127 10.48 -16.62 15.54
N LYS A 128 11.22 -15.55 15.75
CA LYS A 128 10.68 -14.20 15.56
C LYS A 128 10.73 -13.95 14.06
N ASP A 129 9.56 -13.81 13.48
CA ASP A 129 9.43 -13.21 12.16
C ASP A 129 9.90 -11.75 12.31
N VAL A 130 11.15 -11.48 11.90
CA VAL A 130 11.78 -10.15 12.01
C VAL A 130 10.95 -9.12 11.27
N PHE A 131 10.31 -9.51 10.17
CA PHE A 131 9.39 -8.65 9.44
C PHE A 131 8.17 -8.24 10.28
N GLU A 132 7.53 -9.20 10.96
CA GLU A 132 6.40 -8.92 11.85
C GLU A 132 6.83 -8.07 13.06
N HIS A 133 8.03 -8.29 13.58
CA HIS A 133 8.63 -7.45 14.61
C HIS A 133 8.78 -6.01 14.12
N THR A 134 9.39 -5.82 12.96
CA THR A 134 9.61 -4.51 12.33
C THR A 134 8.30 -3.74 12.13
N LEU A 135 7.25 -4.41 11.64
CA LEU A 135 5.93 -3.78 11.51
C LEU A 135 5.33 -3.40 12.88
N THR A 136 5.55 -4.20 13.89
CA THR A 136 5.10 -3.90 15.26
C THR A 136 5.83 -2.70 15.85
N VAL A 137 7.16 -2.61 15.66
CA VAL A 137 7.96 -1.44 16.06
C VAL A 137 7.49 -0.16 15.35
N LEU A 138 7.18 -0.25 14.05
CA LEU A 138 6.60 0.87 13.31
C LEU A 138 5.26 1.33 13.91
N GLU A 139 4.34 0.40 14.22
CA GLU A 139 3.05 0.73 14.83
C GLU A 139 3.21 1.36 16.22
N GLN A 140 4.15 0.87 17.02
CA GLN A 140 4.48 1.46 18.34
C GLN A 140 5.06 2.87 18.18
N ALA A 141 5.92 3.11 17.19
CA ALA A 141 6.45 4.44 16.91
C ALA A 141 5.34 5.41 16.51
N ILE A 142 4.40 4.98 15.65
CA ILE A 142 3.23 5.76 15.25
C ILE A 142 2.36 6.12 16.47
N ALA A 143 2.11 5.17 17.37
CA ALA A 143 1.33 5.41 18.59
C ALA A 143 1.98 6.44 19.54
N LEU A 144 3.27 6.70 19.40
CA LEU A 144 4.00 7.70 20.18
C LEU A 144 4.08 9.08 19.51
N GLU A 145 3.65 9.22 18.26
CA GLU A 145 3.76 10.47 17.49
C GLU A 145 2.97 11.63 18.12
N ASP A 146 1.90 11.36 18.85
CA ASP A 146 1.15 12.36 19.62
C ASP A 146 1.99 13.06 20.72
N ARG A 147 3.07 12.39 21.17
CA ARG A 147 4.04 12.96 22.13
C ARG A 147 5.07 13.86 21.47
N LEU A 148 5.06 13.92 20.15
CA LEU A 148 5.91 14.72 19.31
C LEU A 148 5.08 15.82 18.64
N SER A 149 5.60 16.40 17.58
CA SER A 149 4.88 17.44 16.81
C SER A 149 3.91 16.86 15.77
N GLY A 150 3.55 15.58 15.86
CA GLY A 150 2.72 14.83 14.91
C GLY A 150 3.52 13.85 14.05
N PRO A 151 2.93 13.34 12.94
CA PRO A 151 3.53 12.32 12.10
C PRO A 151 4.91 12.71 11.58
N ASN A 152 5.90 11.79 11.71
CA ASN A 152 7.29 12.06 11.39
C ASN A 152 7.89 10.98 10.50
N LEU A 153 8.20 11.35 9.24
CA LEU A 153 8.74 10.42 8.24
C LEU A 153 10.07 9.79 8.68
N VAL A 154 10.96 10.57 9.32
CA VAL A 154 12.29 10.07 9.72
C VAL A 154 12.14 9.00 10.80
N ILE A 155 11.26 9.20 11.77
CA ILE A 155 10.98 8.22 12.82
C ILE A 155 10.37 6.96 12.24
N ARG A 156 9.37 7.08 11.34
CA ARG A 156 8.74 5.93 10.70
C ARG A 156 9.72 5.14 9.84
N LEU A 157 10.58 5.83 9.07
CA LEU A 157 11.64 5.18 8.30
C LEU A 157 12.67 4.50 9.21
N ALA A 158 13.12 5.17 10.27
CA ALA A 158 14.04 4.58 11.23
C ALA A 158 13.45 3.32 11.87
N SER A 159 12.17 3.35 12.25
CA SER A 159 11.45 2.20 12.81
C SER A 159 11.28 1.05 11.80
N LEU A 160 11.04 1.37 10.52
CA LEU A 160 10.89 0.36 9.47
C LEU A 160 12.22 -0.28 9.07
N LEU A 161 13.34 0.44 9.22
CA LEU A 161 14.65 0.03 8.70
C LEU A 161 15.63 -0.37 9.81
N HIS A 162 15.21 -0.40 11.08
CA HIS A 162 16.13 -0.57 12.21
C HIS A 162 16.85 -1.92 12.24
N ASP A 163 16.23 -2.97 11.70
CA ASP A 163 16.80 -4.33 11.61
C ASP A 163 17.43 -4.63 10.23
N ILE A 164 17.54 -3.62 9.36
CA ILE A 164 18.22 -3.75 8.08
C ILE A 164 19.67 -3.37 8.26
N GLY A 165 20.58 -4.36 8.30
CA GLY A 165 22.00 -4.13 8.51
C GLY A 165 22.85 -5.35 8.18
#